data_5338f8c4a6091779b20359239dc0be30
#
_entry.id   5338f8c4a6091779b20359239dc0be30
#
_cell.length_a   1.000
_cell.length_b   1.000
_cell.length_c   1.000
_cell.angle_alpha   90.00
_cell.angle_beta   90.00
_cell.angle_gamma   90.00
#
_symmetry.space_group_name_H-M   'P 1'
#
loop_
_entity.id
_entity.type
_entity.pdbx_description
1 polymer ?
#
loop_
_entity_poly.entity_id
_entity_poly.type
_entity_poly.pdbx_seq_one_letter_code
_entity_poly.pdbx_strand_id
1 'polypeptide(L)'
;MVIDDSIVRGNTSKKLIEMLRDAGATEVHMRIVSPEVMWPCFYGIDTDTRDQLIAANMTNDEMCEWMGADSLAFISLQGLRDSLPDVRTPGYCEACFSGEYPVDIPAYTARNSFMTKADFAAAYEKEVQEAENTQVSV
;
A
#
# COMPACT_ATOMS: atom_id res chain seq x y z
N MET A 1 -12.04 18.43 -6.80
CA MET A 1 -11.22 17.77 -5.77
C MET A 1 -12.05 16.70 -5.08
N VAL A 2 -11.48 15.50 -4.87
CA VAL A 2 -12.09 14.37 -4.16
C VAL A 2 -11.29 14.14 -2.88
N ILE A 3 -11.99 13.90 -1.78
CA ILE A 3 -11.41 13.54 -0.49
C ILE A 3 -11.88 12.12 -0.18
N ASP A 4 -10.94 11.23 0.15
CA ASP A 4 -11.24 9.82 0.48
C ASP A 4 -10.50 9.42 1.76
N ASP A 5 -10.95 8.36 2.42
CA ASP A 5 -10.40 7.95 3.72
C ASP A 5 -9.04 7.27 3.57
N SER A 6 -8.89 6.35 2.63
CA SER A 6 -7.66 5.58 2.42
C SER A 6 -7.59 4.97 1.03
N ILE A 7 -6.38 4.68 0.56
CA ILE A 7 -6.15 3.86 -0.64
C ILE A 7 -5.38 2.61 -0.22
N VAL A 8 -5.98 1.44 -0.44
CA VAL A 8 -5.37 0.14 -0.15
C VAL A 8 -4.90 -0.52 -1.44
N ARG A 9 -5.82 -1.01 -2.28
CA ARG A 9 -5.53 -1.64 -3.57
C ARG A 9 -5.69 -0.69 -4.76
N GLY A 10 -6.28 0.49 -4.56
CA GLY A 10 -6.48 1.55 -5.55
C GLY A 10 -7.61 1.33 -6.56
N ASN A 11 -8.17 0.14 -6.67
CA ASN A 11 -9.18 -0.19 -7.68
C ASN A 11 -10.46 0.67 -7.57
N THR A 12 -10.91 0.95 -6.35
CA THR A 12 -12.10 1.76 -6.09
C THR A 12 -11.85 3.21 -6.49
N SER A 13 -10.70 3.76 -6.08
CA SER A 13 -10.32 5.14 -6.41
C SER A 13 -10.16 5.34 -7.91
N LYS A 14 -9.56 4.37 -8.62
CA LYS A 14 -9.45 4.40 -10.09
C LYS A 14 -10.82 4.45 -10.76
N LYS A 15 -11.74 3.57 -10.38
CA LYS A 15 -13.11 3.57 -10.92
C LYS A 15 -13.86 4.86 -10.63
N LEU A 16 -13.67 5.44 -9.44
CA LEU A 16 -14.27 6.71 -9.08
C LEU A 16 -13.77 7.84 -10.00
N ILE A 17 -12.46 7.88 -10.28
CA ILE A 17 -11.87 8.87 -11.18
C ILE A 17 -12.41 8.69 -12.61
N GLU A 18 -12.48 7.45 -13.11
CA GLU A 18 -13.06 7.12 -14.41
C GLU A 18 -14.52 7.64 -14.50
N MET A 19 -15.35 7.36 -13.51
CA MET A 19 -16.73 7.85 -13.45
C MET A 19 -16.83 9.39 -13.46
N LEU A 20 -15.92 10.07 -12.75
CA LEU A 20 -15.90 11.53 -12.74
C LEU A 20 -15.49 12.11 -14.09
N ARG A 21 -14.50 11.48 -14.77
CA ARG A 21 -14.10 11.85 -16.13
C ARG A 21 -15.25 11.66 -17.13
N ASP A 22 -15.94 10.52 -17.05
CA ASP A 22 -17.11 10.22 -17.89
C ASP A 22 -18.26 11.22 -17.65
N ALA A 23 -18.40 11.72 -16.42
CA ALA A 23 -19.34 12.78 -16.08
C ALA A 23 -18.90 14.20 -16.51
N GLY A 24 -17.73 14.33 -17.16
CA GLY A 24 -17.25 15.57 -17.72
C GLY A 24 -16.27 16.36 -16.84
N ALA A 25 -15.69 15.75 -15.80
CA ALA A 25 -14.65 16.40 -15.02
C ALA A 25 -13.40 16.61 -15.86
N THR A 26 -12.94 17.87 -15.97
CA THR A 26 -11.71 18.23 -16.69
C THR A 26 -10.46 17.96 -15.87
N GLU A 27 -10.55 18.06 -14.55
CA GLU A 27 -9.49 17.77 -13.60
C GLU A 27 -10.02 16.98 -12.41
N VAL A 28 -9.25 16.00 -11.92
CA VAL A 28 -9.56 15.21 -10.73
C VAL A 28 -8.35 15.17 -9.81
N HIS A 29 -8.46 15.81 -8.66
CA HIS A 29 -7.42 15.89 -7.63
C HIS A 29 -7.85 15.07 -6.42
N MET A 30 -7.06 14.06 -6.06
CA MET A 30 -7.32 13.18 -4.92
C MET A 30 -6.55 13.65 -3.68
N ARG A 31 -7.24 13.68 -2.54
CA ARG A 31 -6.66 13.98 -1.22
C ARG A 31 -7.09 12.90 -0.24
N ILE A 32 -6.12 12.18 0.29
CA ILE A 32 -6.35 11.02 1.14
C ILE A 32 -6.04 11.40 2.59
N VAL A 33 -7.02 11.17 3.47
CA VAL A 33 -6.92 11.58 4.88
C VAL A 33 -6.24 10.53 5.77
N SER A 34 -5.71 9.46 5.17
CA SER A 34 -4.74 8.55 5.82
C SER A 34 -3.36 8.71 5.18
N PRO A 35 -2.29 8.31 5.88
CA PRO A 35 -1.00 8.02 5.24
C PRO A 35 -1.11 6.86 4.24
N GLU A 36 -0.07 6.66 3.44
CA GLU A 36 0.05 5.50 2.55
C GLU A 36 0.01 4.20 3.35
N VAL A 37 -0.86 3.26 2.93
CA VAL A 37 -0.95 1.93 3.55
C VAL A 37 0.14 1.05 2.93
N MET A 38 1.25 0.91 3.65
CA MET A 38 2.49 0.28 3.18
C MET A 38 2.67 -1.15 3.70
N TRP A 39 1.95 -1.51 4.79
CA TRP A 39 2.16 -2.76 5.51
C TRP A 39 0.84 -3.48 5.79
N PRO A 40 0.85 -4.84 5.81
CA PRO A 40 -0.33 -5.63 6.12
C PRO A 40 -0.89 -5.35 7.52
N CYS A 41 -2.16 -5.63 7.72
CA CYS A 41 -2.79 -5.62 9.03
C CYS A 41 -2.99 -7.04 9.53
N PHE A 42 -2.54 -7.32 10.79
CA PHE A 42 -2.76 -8.60 11.46
C PHE A 42 -3.82 -8.52 12.57
N TYR A 43 -4.57 -7.41 12.62
CA TYR A 43 -5.52 -7.10 13.71
C TYR A 43 -6.97 -6.95 13.23
N GLY A 44 -7.30 -7.52 12.06
CA GLY A 44 -8.68 -7.66 11.61
C GLY A 44 -9.10 -6.81 10.40
N ILE A 45 -8.18 -6.07 9.78
CA ILE A 45 -8.42 -5.43 8.47
C ILE A 45 -7.94 -6.38 7.35
N ASP A 46 -8.74 -6.53 6.30
CA ASP A 46 -8.44 -7.37 5.13
C ASP A 46 -7.34 -6.76 4.24
N THR A 47 -6.12 -6.77 4.76
CA THR A 47 -4.89 -6.32 4.08
C THR A 47 -3.74 -7.24 4.49
N ASP A 48 -3.86 -8.52 4.16
CA ASP A 48 -3.03 -9.60 4.68
C ASP A 48 -1.68 -9.78 3.97
N THR A 49 -1.49 -9.19 2.78
CA THR A 49 -0.23 -9.29 2.04
C THR A 49 0.20 -7.97 1.41
N ARG A 50 1.49 -7.70 1.44
CA ARG A 50 2.08 -6.43 0.99
C ARG A 50 2.08 -6.26 -0.52
N ASP A 51 2.09 -7.36 -1.27
CA ASP A 51 2.01 -7.35 -2.74
C ASP A 51 0.68 -6.79 -3.26
N GLN A 52 -0.38 -6.83 -2.44
CA GLN A 52 -1.70 -6.26 -2.78
C GLN A 52 -1.83 -4.77 -2.45
N LEU A 53 -0.92 -4.22 -1.63
CA LEU A 53 -0.94 -2.81 -1.24
C LEU A 53 -0.32 -1.95 -2.35
N ILE A 54 -1.11 -1.06 -2.95
CA ILE A 54 -0.65 -0.28 -4.10
C ILE A 54 0.55 0.61 -3.72
N ALA A 55 0.52 1.25 -2.55
CA ALA A 55 1.58 2.12 -2.08
C ALA A 55 2.88 1.37 -1.70
N ALA A 56 2.82 0.06 -1.47
CA ALA A 56 4.01 -0.76 -1.26
C ALA A 56 4.70 -1.18 -2.58
N ASN A 57 4.02 -0.99 -3.72
CA ASN A 57 4.48 -1.46 -5.04
C ASN A 57 4.65 -0.33 -6.07
N MET A 58 4.15 0.87 -5.79
CA MET A 58 4.20 2.04 -6.67
C MET A 58 4.53 3.28 -5.85
N THR A 59 5.24 4.21 -6.45
CA THR A 59 5.41 5.56 -5.92
C THR A 59 4.11 6.37 -6.02
N ASN A 60 4.03 7.49 -5.31
CA ASN A 60 2.86 8.37 -5.38
C ASN A 60 2.57 8.87 -6.80
N ASP A 61 3.62 9.19 -7.57
CA ASP A 61 3.47 9.65 -8.95
C ASP A 61 2.96 8.53 -9.87
N GLU A 62 3.48 7.30 -9.73
CA GLU A 62 3.01 6.13 -10.46
C GLU A 62 1.55 5.78 -10.10
N MET A 63 1.17 5.87 -8.83
CA MET A 63 -0.22 5.68 -8.40
C MET A 63 -1.15 6.74 -9.01
N CYS A 64 -0.73 8.00 -9.01
CA CYS A 64 -1.47 9.11 -9.60
C CYS A 64 -1.74 8.88 -11.09
N GLU A 65 -0.70 8.52 -11.84
CA GLU A 65 -0.78 8.21 -13.27
C GLU A 65 -1.66 6.98 -13.53
N TRP A 66 -1.45 5.90 -12.78
CA TRP A 66 -2.20 4.65 -12.93
C TRP A 66 -3.69 4.82 -12.67
N MET A 67 -4.07 5.68 -11.72
CA MET A 67 -5.47 6.00 -11.42
C MET A 67 -6.09 7.00 -12.41
N GLY A 68 -5.28 7.76 -13.18
CA GLY A 68 -5.74 8.81 -14.08
C GLY A 68 -6.12 10.12 -13.37
N ALA A 69 -5.56 10.37 -12.18
CA ALA A 69 -5.72 11.62 -11.46
C ALA A 69 -4.72 12.69 -11.94
N ASP A 70 -5.09 13.97 -11.81
CA ASP A 70 -4.17 15.09 -12.08
C ASP A 70 -3.25 15.37 -10.90
N SER A 71 -3.65 15.02 -9.70
CA SER A 71 -2.78 15.00 -8.52
C SER A 71 -3.30 14.06 -7.44
N LEU A 72 -2.36 13.47 -6.72
CA LEU A 72 -2.61 12.60 -5.57
C LEU A 72 -1.75 13.08 -4.40
N ALA A 73 -2.36 13.21 -3.23
CA ALA A 73 -1.61 13.50 -1.99
C ALA A 73 -2.27 12.79 -0.80
N PHE A 74 -1.42 12.30 0.08
CA PHE A 74 -1.76 11.68 1.36
C PHE A 74 -1.41 12.62 2.51
N ILE A 75 -2.12 12.51 3.62
CA ILE A 75 -1.65 13.14 4.85
C ILE A 75 -0.39 12.40 5.32
N SER A 76 0.58 13.13 5.87
CA SER A 76 1.73 12.46 6.50
C SER A 76 1.31 11.79 7.82
N LEU A 77 2.06 10.78 8.27
CA LEU A 77 1.81 10.13 9.56
C LEU A 77 1.83 11.13 10.72
N GLN A 78 2.76 12.11 10.67
CA GLN A 78 2.78 13.19 11.66
C GLN A 78 1.55 14.08 11.55
N GLY A 79 1.12 14.45 10.33
CA GLY A 79 -0.10 15.24 10.11
C GLY A 79 -1.36 14.53 10.61
N LEU A 80 -1.42 13.19 10.46
CA LEU A 80 -2.50 12.40 11.04
C LEU A 80 -2.48 12.50 12.58
N ARG A 81 -1.33 12.32 13.21
CA ARG A 81 -1.18 12.44 14.68
C ARG A 81 -1.60 13.81 15.18
N ASP A 82 -1.17 14.87 14.48
CA ASP A 82 -1.47 16.26 14.84
C ASP A 82 -2.96 16.61 14.67
N SER A 83 -3.69 15.89 13.83
CA SER A 83 -5.13 16.08 13.60
C SER A 83 -6.01 15.45 14.66
N LEU A 84 -5.45 14.54 15.47
CA LEU A 84 -6.19 13.83 16.50
C LEU A 84 -6.19 14.62 17.81
N PRO A 85 -7.28 14.58 18.60
CA PRO A 85 -7.27 15.15 19.94
C PRO A 85 -6.22 14.45 20.79
N ASP A 86 -5.71 15.15 21.80
CA ASP A 86 -4.68 14.67 22.71
C ASP A 86 -4.92 13.21 23.16
N VAL A 87 -4.15 12.30 22.59
CA VAL A 87 -4.34 10.88 22.76
C VAL A 87 -3.52 10.44 23.95
N ARG A 88 -4.24 10.12 25.03
CA ARG A 88 -3.60 9.48 26.18
C ARG A 88 -3.02 8.14 25.76
N THR A 89 -1.76 7.91 26.13
CA THR A 89 -1.11 6.60 25.93
C THR A 89 -2.03 5.44 26.33
N PRO A 90 -2.06 4.34 25.53
CA PRO A 90 -1.04 3.91 24.57
C PRO A 90 -1.14 4.43 23.13
N GLY A 91 -2.07 5.32 22.75
CA GLY A 91 -2.17 5.81 21.39
C GLY A 91 -2.97 4.90 20.46
N TYR A 92 -2.92 5.21 19.14
CA TYR A 92 -3.56 4.43 18.07
C TYR A 92 -2.55 3.48 17.43
N CYS A 93 -3.04 2.35 16.89
CA CYS A 93 -2.22 1.47 16.08
C CYS A 93 -1.93 2.13 14.73
N GLU A 94 -0.66 2.21 14.36
CA GLU A 94 -0.18 2.80 13.10
C GLU A 94 0.61 1.80 12.26
N ALA A 95 0.54 0.50 12.59
CA ALA A 95 1.38 -0.53 12.01
C ALA A 95 1.25 -0.64 10.48
N CYS A 96 0.05 -0.44 9.93
CA CYS A 96 -0.17 -0.46 8.48
C CYS A 96 0.50 0.70 7.73
N PHE A 97 0.87 1.78 8.42
CA PHE A 97 1.60 2.93 7.87
C PHE A 97 3.10 2.84 8.15
N SER A 98 3.48 2.49 9.39
CA SER A 98 4.87 2.53 9.88
C SER A 98 5.63 1.20 9.72
N GLY A 99 4.94 0.07 9.70
CA GLY A 99 5.54 -1.26 9.81
C GLY A 99 5.95 -1.65 11.22
N GLU A 100 5.67 -0.78 12.21
CA GLU A 100 5.95 -1.04 13.62
C GLU A 100 4.72 -1.67 14.28
N TYR A 101 4.79 -2.96 14.58
CA TYR A 101 3.68 -3.71 15.14
C TYR A 101 3.77 -3.73 16.68
N PRO A 102 2.63 -3.51 17.38
CA PRO A 102 2.61 -3.52 18.85
C PRO A 102 2.83 -4.91 19.45
N VAL A 103 2.72 -5.97 18.65
CA VAL A 103 2.97 -7.37 19.03
C VAL A 103 3.86 -8.00 17.96
N ASP A 104 4.80 -8.84 18.37
CA ASP A 104 5.69 -9.55 17.46
C ASP A 104 4.89 -10.42 16.48
N ILE A 105 5.17 -10.25 15.19
CA ILE A 105 4.56 -11.05 14.14
C ILE A 105 5.37 -12.34 13.97
N PRO A 106 4.73 -13.53 14.06
CA PRO A 106 5.44 -14.79 13.89
C PRO A 106 6.16 -14.84 12.53
N ALA A 107 7.39 -15.35 12.53
CA ALA A 107 8.26 -15.35 11.34
C ALA A 107 7.63 -16.05 10.11
N TYR A 108 6.85 -17.11 10.32
CA TYR A 108 6.15 -17.81 9.22
C TYR A 108 5.05 -16.95 8.58
N THR A 109 4.39 -16.09 9.37
CA THR A 109 3.39 -15.13 8.88
C THR A 109 4.09 -13.97 8.16
N ALA A 110 5.12 -13.40 8.77
CA ALA A 110 5.86 -12.26 8.22
C ALA A 110 6.50 -12.57 6.87
N ARG A 111 7.03 -13.80 6.68
CA ARG A 111 7.82 -14.21 5.52
C ARG A 111 7.13 -13.95 4.18
N ASN A 112 5.85 -14.29 4.07
CA ASN A 112 5.09 -14.12 2.83
C ASN A 112 4.28 -12.82 2.80
N SER A 113 3.76 -12.38 3.97
CA SER A 113 2.90 -11.20 4.06
C SER A 113 3.66 -9.88 3.82
N PHE A 114 4.98 -9.86 4.03
CA PHE A 114 5.80 -8.65 3.84
C PHE A 114 6.43 -8.54 2.45
N MET A 115 6.34 -9.56 1.61
CA MET A 115 6.88 -9.51 0.26
C MET A 115 6.07 -8.58 -0.63
N THR A 116 6.76 -7.74 -1.39
CA THR A 116 6.20 -6.94 -2.48
C THR A 116 6.14 -7.78 -3.76
N LYS A 117 5.48 -7.25 -4.81
CA LYS A 117 5.50 -7.90 -6.14
C LYS A 117 6.92 -8.05 -6.69
N ALA A 118 7.78 -7.07 -6.44
CA ALA A 118 9.19 -7.12 -6.86
C ALA A 118 9.96 -8.21 -6.11
N ASP A 119 9.69 -8.39 -4.81
CA ASP A 119 10.32 -9.44 -4.01
C ASP A 119 9.93 -10.83 -4.52
N PHE A 120 8.66 -11.05 -4.88
CA PHE A 120 8.19 -12.30 -5.48
C PHE A 120 8.84 -12.56 -6.85
N ALA A 121 8.95 -11.53 -7.70
CA ALA A 121 9.60 -11.65 -8.99
C ALA A 121 11.08 -12.03 -8.85
N ALA A 122 11.81 -11.35 -7.96
CA ALA A 122 13.22 -11.64 -7.69
C ALA A 122 13.44 -13.06 -7.10
N ALA A 123 12.53 -13.51 -6.23
CA ALA A 123 12.58 -14.87 -5.69
C ALA A 123 12.38 -15.93 -6.77
N TYR A 124 11.42 -15.70 -7.67
CA TYR A 124 11.14 -16.59 -8.79
C TYR A 124 12.31 -16.67 -9.78
N GLU A 125 12.89 -15.54 -10.17
CA GLU A 125 14.08 -15.50 -11.05
C GLU A 125 15.25 -16.28 -10.46
N LYS A 126 15.45 -16.16 -9.14
CA LYS A 126 16.51 -16.91 -8.43
C LYS A 126 16.26 -18.42 -8.47
N GLU A 127 15.03 -18.87 -8.23
CA GLU A 127 14.65 -20.28 -8.28
C GLU A 127 14.85 -20.88 -9.69
N VAL A 128 14.47 -20.12 -10.74
CA VAL A 128 14.68 -20.53 -12.13
C VAL A 128 16.17 -20.69 -12.44
N GLN A 129 16.99 -19.73 -12.02
CA GLN A 129 18.42 -19.73 -12.27
C GLN A 129 19.15 -20.88 -11.54
N GLU A 130 18.73 -21.22 -10.31
CA GLU A 130 19.23 -22.35 -9.55
C GLU A 130 18.84 -23.69 -10.21
N ALA A 131 17.61 -23.81 -10.74
CA ALA A 131 17.17 -24.99 -11.46
C ALA A 131 17.93 -25.21 -12.77
N GLU A 132 18.18 -24.17 -13.55
CA GLU A 132 18.98 -24.22 -14.78
C GLU A 132 20.42 -24.66 -14.51
N ASN A 133 21.06 -24.10 -13.49
CA ASN A 133 22.43 -24.45 -13.09
C ASN A 133 22.55 -25.91 -12.61
N THR A 134 21.50 -26.47 -12.05
CA THR A 134 21.47 -27.87 -11.59
C THR A 134 21.35 -28.84 -12.75
N GLN A 135 20.70 -28.48 -13.86
CA GLN A 135 20.58 -29.30 -15.06
C GLN A 135 21.84 -29.34 -15.93
N VAL A 136 22.73 -28.36 -15.82
CA VAL A 136 23.99 -28.27 -16.59
C VAL A 136 25.12 -29.09 -15.93
N SER A 137 24.91 -29.63 -14.75
CA SER A 137 25.94 -30.34 -13.95
C SER A 137 25.82 -31.89 -14.03
N VAL A 138 25.10 -32.46 -15.04
CA VAL A 138 24.94 -33.91 -15.27
C VAL A 138 25.63 -34.33 -16.55
#